data_5f48dbce64bd6ea4d341b98e9e2d6fcc
#
_entry.id   5f48dbce64bd6ea4d341b98e9e2d6fcc
#
_cell.length_a   1.000
_cell.length_b   1.000
_cell.length_c   1.000
_cell.angle_alpha   90.00
_cell.angle_beta   90.00
_cell.angle_gamma   90.00
#
_symmetry.space_group_name_H-M   'P 1'
#
loop_
_entity.id
_entity.type
_entity.pdbx_description
1 polymer ?
#
loop_
_entity_poly.entity_id
_entity_poly.type
_entity_poly.pdbx_seq_one_letter_code
_entity_poly.pdbx_strand_id
1 'polypeptide(L)'
;IDLRAAVDLPSGRGDICDEVSFWADFSYATGIAKEPLFSGIADCGRVRYINLDYFDLPQAKDLDTHASILLDSVLDPIRHLRPAGVDKRKVGHLYILGGSAYMPGALLMAVQAAVCSGVGLVTVFAPASVTSALAAQVPEAMWVPWPETSNGTLDPRAMQLLLDRIGAASALLVGPGMGRDRYTELVSQEIVQKVECPILLDADA
;
A
#
# COMPACT_ATOMS: atom_id res chain seq x y z
N ILE A 1 -29.31 8.25 -12.42
CA ILE A 1 -29.33 9.72 -12.46
C ILE A 1 -27.92 10.18 -12.15
N ASP A 2 -27.25 10.78 -13.12
CA ASP A 2 -25.92 11.36 -12.93
C ASP A 2 -26.10 12.76 -12.33
N LEU A 3 -26.18 12.83 -11.02
CA LEU A 3 -26.42 14.08 -10.29
C LEU A 3 -25.19 14.98 -10.23
N ARG A 4 -24.04 14.48 -10.68
CA ARG A 4 -22.80 15.26 -10.79
C ARG A 4 -22.38 15.51 -12.24
N ALA A 5 -23.27 15.27 -13.17
CA ALA A 5 -23.08 15.63 -14.58
C ALA A 5 -23.21 17.13 -14.84
N ALA A 6 -23.59 17.94 -13.88
CA ALA A 6 -23.56 19.39 -13.95
C ALA A 6 -22.14 19.97 -13.79
N VAL A 7 -21.16 19.31 -14.35
CA VAL A 7 -19.82 19.86 -14.52
C VAL A 7 -19.87 20.70 -15.80
N ASP A 8 -19.58 21.97 -15.69
CA ASP A 8 -19.51 22.87 -16.84
C ASP A 8 -18.35 22.42 -17.76
N LEU A 9 -18.69 21.81 -18.86
CA LEU A 9 -17.78 21.19 -19.81
C LEU A 9 -16.88 22.15 -20.63
N PRO A 10 -17.17 23.45 -20.80
CA PRO A 10 -16.31 24.29 -21.62
C PRO A 10 -14.98 24.68 -20.97
N SER A 11 -14.85 24.67 -19.65
CA SER A 11 -13.65 25.15 -18.98
C SER A 11 -12.72 24.04 -18.45
N GLY A 12 -13.15 22.78 -18.48
CA GLY A 12 -12.39 21.67 -17.90
C GLY A 12 -12.22 21.74 -16.37
N ARG A 13 -12.76 22.78 -15.73
CA ARG A 13 -12.84 22.97 -14.29
C ARG A 13 -14.29 23.16 -13.94
N GLY A 14 -14.97 22.06 -13.63
CA GLY A 14 -16.34 22.14 -13.19
C GLY A 14 -16.40 22.60 -11.76
N ASP A 15 -16.99 23.74 -11.53
CA ASP A 15 -17.51 24.07 -10.21
C ASP A 15 -18.72 23.16 -9.97
N ILE A 16 -18.67 22.40 -8.91
CA ILE A 16 -19.79 21.56 -8.48
C ILE A 16 -20.86 22.52 -7.99
N CYS A 17 -22.03 22.43 -8.59
CA CYS A 17 -23.19 23.19 -8.12
C CYS A 17 -23.64 22.60 -6.77
N ASP A 18 -23.18 23.20 -5.69
CA ASP A 18 -23.34 22.70 -4.31
C ASP A 18 -24.76 22.87 -3.75
N GLU A 19 -25.67 23.50 -4.49
CA GLU A 19 -26.96 23.87 -3.92
C GLU A 19 -27.92 22.69 -3.72
N VAL A 20 -27.78 21.58 -4.42
CA VAL A 20 -28.61 20.38 -4.21
C VAL A 20 -27.76 19.12 -4.48
N SER A 21 -27.28 18.46 -3.45
CA SER A 21 -26.62 17.18 -3.60
C SER A 21 -27.46 16.06 -3.02
N PHE A 22 -27.47 14.93 -3.72
CA PHE A 22 -28.16 13.72 -3.29
C PHE A 22 -27.19 12.80 -2.57
N TRP A 23 -27.49 12.42 -1.35
CA TRP A 23 -26.68 11.46 -0.58
C TRP A 23 -26.91 10.06 -1.12
N ALA A 24 -25.88 9.46 -1.66
CA ALA A 24 -25.90 8.11 -2.21
C ALA A 24 -25.05 7.16 -1.36
N ASP A 25 -25.57 5.96 -1.08
CA ASP A 25 -24.77 4.88 -0.49
C ASP A 25 -23.77 4.32 -1.49
N PHE A 26 -24.14 4.28 -2.77
CA PHE A 26 -23.33 3.81 -3.88
C PHE A 26 -23.48 4.73 -5.10
N SER A 27 -22.35 5.07 -5.71
CA SER A 27 -22.30 5.75 -7.02
C SER A 27 -21.64 4.83 -8.05
N TYR A 28 -22.27 4.71 -9.22
CA TYR A 28 -21.76 3.89 -10.31
C TYR A 28 -21.13 4.77 -11.39
N ALA A 29 -19.82 4.67 -11.54
CA ALA A 29 -19.09 5.31 -12.63
C ALA A 29 -19.04 4.36 -13.83
N THR A 30 -19.62 4.76 -14.94
CA THR A 30 -19.73 3.92 -16.15
C THR A 30 -18.75 4.37 -17.20
N GLY A 31 -17.88 3.47 -17.66
CA GLY A 31 -16.88 3.69 -18.70
C GLY A 31 -15.71 4.58 -18.29
N ILE A 32 -15.98 5.76 -17.76
CA ILE A 32 -14.97 6.70 -17.21
C ILE A 32 -15.40 7.18 -15.84
N ALA A 33 -14.49 7.22 -14.89
CA ALA A 33 -14.74 7.81 -13.58
C ALA A 33 -14.29 9.27 -13.57
N LYS A 34 -15.20 10.15 -13.19
CA LYS A 34 -14.93 11.59 -13.14
C LYS A 34 -14.26 11.94 -11.81
N GLU A 35 -13.25 12.80 -11.85
CA GLU A 35 -12.49 13.25 -10.68
C GLU A 35 -13.37 13.73 -9.50
N PRO A 36 -14.47 14.50 -9.73
CA PRO A 36 -15.33 14.94 -8.62
C PRO A 36 -15.90 13.80 -7.76
N LEU A 37 -15.99 12.57 -8.26
CA LEU A 37 -16.43 11.42 -7.47
C LEU A 37 -15.43 11.03 -6.36
N PHE A 38 -14.19 11.51 -6.45
CA PHE A 38 -13.09 11.16 -5.55
C PHE A 38 -12.50 12.35 -4.80
N SER A 39 -12.86 13.57 -5.17
CA SER A 39 -12.30 14.80 -4.60
C SER A 39 -12.93 15.24 -3.27
N GLY A 40 -13.20 14.28 -2.38
CA GLY A 40 -13.57 14.55 -0.98
C GLY A 40 -15.05 14.89 -0.75
N ILE A 41 -15.92 14.59 -1.71
CA ILE A 41 -17.33 14.87 -1.56
C ILE A 41 -18.03 13.69 -0.89
N ALA A 42 -18.44 13.90 0.35
CA ALA A 42 -19.08 12.90 1.20
C ALA A 42 -20.35 12.25 0.61
N ASP A 43 -21.00 12.94 -0.34
CA ASP A 43 -22.33 12.58 -0.84
C ASP A 43 -22.32 11.43 -1.85
N CYS A 44 -21.15 11.05 -2.39
CA CYS A 44 -21.06 9.99 -3.42
C CYS A 44 -21.10 8.58 -2.85
N GLY A 45 -20.94 8.42 -1.56
CA GLY A 45 -20.83 7.09 -0.95
C GLY A 45 -19.72 6.24 -1.54
N ARG A 46 -19.97 4.95 -1.70
CA ARG A 46 -19.00 4.01 -2.28
C ARG A 46 -19.06 4.03 -3.79
N VAL A 47 -17.97 4.44 -4.43
CA VAL A 47 -17.88 4.44 -5.90
C VAL A 47 -17.63 3.02 -6.41
N ARG A 48 -18.41 2.59 -7.38
CA ARG A 48 -18.27 1.34 -8.13
C ARG A 48 -18.02 1.67 -9.60
N TYR A 49 -16.99 1.09 -10.18
CA TYR A 49 -16.71 1.25 -11.60
C TYR A 49 -17.35 0.12 -12.41
N ILE A 50 -17.99 0.47 -13.53
CA ILE A 50 -18.54 -0.47 -14.51
C ILE A 50 -17.86 -0.19 -15.84
N ASN A 51 -17.05 -1.14 -16.32
CA ASN A 51 -16.46 -1.06 -17.65
C ASN A 51 -17.57 -1.21 -18.70
N LEU A 52 -17.58 -0.29 -19.67
CA LEU A 52 -18.49 -0.34 -20.82
C LEU A 52 -17.75 -0.62 -22.12
N ASP A 53 -16.47 -0.95 -22.06
CA ASP A 53 -15.57 -1.26 -23.19
C ASP A 53 -15.44 -0.17 -24.25
N TYR A 54 -16.08 0.99 -24.07
CA TYR A 54 -16.00 2.12 -25.01
C TYR A 54 -14.62 2.78 -25.05
N PHE A 55 -13.86 2.67 -23.98
CA PHE A 55 -12.57 3.32 -23.81
C PHE A 55 -11.40 2.37 -24.08
N ASP A 56 -11.67 1.12 -24.44
CA ASP A 56 -10.64 0.17 -24.89
C ASP A 56 -10.22 0.41 -26.36
N LEU A 57 -10.85 1.39 -27.02
CA LEU A 57 -10.53 1.80 -28.38
C LEU A 57 -9.16 2.49 -28.44
N PRO A 58 -8.40 2.32 -29.55
CA PRO A 58 -7.11 2.98 -29.71
C PRO A 58 -7.14 4.50 -29.52
N GLN A 59 -8.24 5.13 -29.91
CA GLN A 59 -8.44 6.58 -29.78
C GLN A 59 -8.57 7.04 -28.32
N ALA A 60 -8.98 6.16 -27.42
CA ALA A 60 -9.09 6.49 -26.00
C ALA A 60 -7.74 6.47 -25.28
N LYS A 61 -6.70 5.88 -25.87
CA LYS A 61 -5.34 5.86 -25.31
C LYS A 61 -4.67 7.23 -25.30
N ASP A 62 -5.14 8.13 -26.15
CA ASP A 62 -4.62 9.49 -26.27
C ASP A 62 -5.36 10.49 -25.34
N LEU A 63 -6.30 10.00 -24.53
CA LEU A 63 -6.96 10.84 -23.54
C LEU A 63 -5.97 11.18 -22.41
N ASP A 64 -5.82 12.48 -22.18
CA ASP A 64 -5.04 12.97 -21.03
C ASP A 64 -5.77 12.61 -19.73
N THR A 65 -5.23 11.63 -19.02
CA THR A 65 -5.79 11.15 -17.74
C THR A 65 -4.87 11.55 -16.62
N HIS A 66 -5.36 12.36 -15.69
CA HIS A 66 -4.57 12.82 -14.53
C HIS A 66 -4.43 11.76 -13.45
N ALA A 67 -5.29 10.74 -13.42
CA ALA A 67 -5.28 9.67 -12.42
C ALA A 67 -5.87 8.38 -12.99
N SER A 68 -5.53 7.26 -12.38
CA SER A 68 -6.07 5.94 -12.71
C SER A 68 -6.72 5.30 -11.49
N ILE A 69 -7.81 4.57 -11.72
CA ILE A 69 -8.46 3.79 -10.67
C ILE A 69 -7.90 2.37 -10.71
N LEU A 70 -7.48 1.85 -9.53
CA LEU A 70 -7.12 0.47 -9.39
C LEU A 70 -8.38 -0.40 -9.39
N LEU A 71 -8.49 -1.29 -10.35
CA LEU A 71 -9.54 -2.30 -10.45
C LEU A 71 -9.02 -3.64 -9.93
N ASP A 72 -9.94 -4.57 -9.63
CA ASP A 72 -9.59 -5.92 -9.19
C ASP A 72 -8.64 -6.64 -10.14
N SER A 73 -8.69 -6.32 -11.43
CA SER A 73 -7.81 -6.89 -12.46
C SER A 73 -6.31 -6.59 -12.25
N VAL A 74 -5.96 -5.57 -11.45
CA VAL A 74 -4.55 -5.34 -11.07
C VAL A 74 -3.95 -6.53 -10.32
N LEU A 75 -4.79 -7.34 -9.68
CA LEU A 75 -4.39 -8.53 -8.95
C LEU A 75 -4.32 -9.79 -9.81
N ASP A 76 -4.75 -9.75 -11.08
CA ASP A 76 -4.77 -10.93 -11.95
C ASP A 76 -3.41 -11.63 -12.09
N PRO A 77 -2.27 -10.92 -12.17
CA PRO A 77 -0.96 -11.57 -12.24
C PRO A 77 -0.63 -12.44 -11.02
N ILE A 78 -1.20 -12.14 -9.85
CA ILE A 78 -0.94 -12.88 -8.60
C ILE A 78 -2.05 -13.89 -8.26
N ARG A 79 -3.14 -13.94 -9.01
CA ARG A 79 -4.24 -14.91 -8.82
C ARG A 79 -3.90 -16.31 -9.29
N HIS A 80 -2.83 -16.48 -10.04
CA HIS A 80 -2.41 -17.78 -10.52
C HIS A 80 -1.92 -18.67 -9.37
N LEU A 81 -2.42 -19.90 -9.33
CA LEU A 81 -1.93 -20.91 -8.39
C LEU A 81 -0.45 -21.18 -8.64
N ARG A 82 0.29 -21.35 -7.54
CA ARG A 82 1.70 -21.71 -7.64
C ARG A 82 1.83 -23.09 -8.30
N PRO A 83 2.76 -23.29 -9.25
CA PRO A 83 3.09 -24.63 -9.73
C PRO A 83 3.55 -25.51 -8.56
N ALA A 84 3.11 -26.76 -8.53
CA ALA A 84 3.35 -27.68 -7.42
C ALA A 84 4.84 -27.92 -7.09
N GLY A 85 5.74 -27.73 -8.07
CA GLY A 85 7.19 -27.93 -7.93
C GLY A 85 7.99 -26.65 -7.66
N VAL A 86 7.36 -25.51 -7.38
CA VAL A 86 8.08 -24.25 -7.16
C VAL A 86 8.62 -24.16 -5.73
N ASP A 87 9.94 -23.98 -5.63
CA ASP A 87 10.60 -23.67 -4.37
C ASP A 87 10.16 -22.29 -3.86
N LYS A 88 9.93 -22.17 -2.53
CA LYS A 88 9.51 -20.93 -1.90
C LYS A 88 10.40 -19.72 -2.19
N ARG A 89 11.70 -19.92 -2.38
CA ARG A 89 12.67 -18.86 -2.71
C ARG A 89 12.45 -18.26 -4.10
N LYS A 90 11.87 -19.03 -5.04
CA LYS A 90 11.57 -18.55 -6.40
C LYS A 90 10.33 -17.68 -6.47
N VAL A 91 9.52 -17.66 -5.40
CA VAL A 91 8.28 -16.87 -5.32
C VAL A 91 8.50 -15.51 -4.67
N GLY A 92 9.75 -15.17 -4.41
CA GLY A 92 10.15 -13.89 -3.82
C GLY A 92 10.28 -13.95 -2.30
N HIS A 93 11.07 -13.02 -1.79
CA HIS A 93 11.31 -12.80 -0.38
C HIS A 93 11.01 -11.35 -0.05
N LEU A 94 9.91 -11.12 0.65
CA LEU A 94 9.51 -9.78 1.10
C LEU A 94 10.16 -9.50 2.46
N TYR A 95 10.84 -8.37 2.54
CA TYR A 95 11.27 -7.81 3.81
C TYR A 95 10.29 -6.72 4.25
N ILE A 96 9.97 -6.68 5.53
CA ILE A 96 9.08 -5.67 6.12
C ILE A 96 9.80 -5.05 7.31
N LEU A 97 9.96 -3.74 7.29
CA LEU A 97 10.46 -2.95 8.40
C LEU A 97 9.34 -2.06 8.91
N GLY A 98 8.98 -2.19 10.17
CA GLY A 98 7.87 -1.42 10.72
C GLY A 98 7.62 -1.68 12.20
N GLY A 99 6.54 -1.09 12.67
CA GLY A 99 6.12 -1.16 14.05
C GLY A 99 6.88 -0.22 14.97
N SER A 100 6.25 0.06 16.09
CA SER A 100 6.79 0.72 17.25
C SER A 100 6.22 0.03 18.49
N ALA A 101 6.74 0.35 19.66
CA ALA A 101 6.24 -0.21 20.93
C ALA A 101 4.73 0.07 21.14
N TYR A 102 4.21 1.14 20.53
CA TYR A 102 2.81 1.59 20.69
C TYR A 102 1.94 1.38 19.45
N MET A 103 2.51 1.01 18.29
CA MET A 103 1.74 0.70 17.05
C MET A 103 2.13 -0.64 16.42
N PRO A 104 2.19 -1.74 17.19
CA PRO A 104 2.56 -3.06 16.64
C PRO A 104 1.49 -3.64 15.71
N GLY A 105 0.23 -3.22 15.86
CA GLY A 105 -0.89 -3.75 15.10
C GLY A 105 -0.83 -3.43 13.61
N ALA A 106 -0.35 -2.26 13.22
CA ALA A 106 -0.18 -1.88 11.82
C ALA A 106 0.82 -2.81 11.10
N LEU A 107 1.96 -3.07 11.77
CA LEU A 107 2.94 -4.04 11.27
C LEU A 107 2.34 -5.45 11.18
N LEU A 108 1.59 -5.88 12.20
CA LEU A 108 0.97 -7.21 12.22
C LEU A 108 0.04 -7.40 11.01
N MET A 109 -0.83 -6.42 10.74
CA MET A 109 -1.72 -6.46 9.57
C MET A 109 -0.97 -6.53 8.25
N ALA A 110 0.13 -5.78 8.10
CA ALA A 110 0.97 -5.83 6.91
C ALA A 110 1.61 -7.22 6.73
N VAL A 111 2.11 -7.83 7.81
CA VAL A 111 2.70 -9.18 7.78
C VAL A 111 1.67 -10.25 7.43
N GLN A 112 0.48 -10.17 8.03
CA GLN A 112 -0.62 -11.09 7.72
C GLN A 112 -1.05 -10.98 6.25
N ALA A 113 -1.19 -9.76 5.74
CA ALA A 113 -1.50 -9.51 4.33
C ALA A 113 -0.42 -10.09 3.41
N ALA A 114 0.86 -9.91 3.74
CA ALA A 114 1.98 -10.47 2.99
C ALA A 114 1.94 -12.01 2.94
N VAL A 115 1.71 -12.66 4.07
CA VAL A 115 1.57 -14.13 4.12
C VAL A 115 0.37 -14.60 3.28
N CYS A 116 -0.77 -13.92 3.41
CA CYS A 116 -1.99 -14.25 2.66
C CYS A 116 -1.86 -13.98 1.14
N SER A 117 -1.01 -13.03 0.72
CA SER A 117 -0.79 -12.73 -0.70
C SER A 117 -0.02 -13.83 -1.44
N GLY A 118 0.57 -14.77 -0.70
CA GLY A 118 1.26 -15.89 -1.27
C GLY A 118 2.73 -15.65 -1.59
N VAL A 119 3.38 -14.64 -1.04
CA VAL A 119 4.83 -14.46 -1.13
C VAL A 119 5.60 -15.68 -0.61
N GLY A 120 6.75 -15.98 -1.18
CA GLY A 120 7.52 -17.18 -0.84
C GLY A 120 8.09 -17.19 0.57
N LEU A 121 8.66 -16.07 0.98
CA LEU A 121 9.27 -15.84 2.30
C LEU A 121 8.96 -14.42 2.78
N VAL A 122 8.75 -14.28 4.08
CA VAL A 122 8.61 -12.96 4.75
C VAL A 122 9.63 -12.87 5.87
N THR A 123 10.44 -11.81 5.87
CA THR A 123 11.30 -11.44 7.00
C THR A 123 10.86 -10.09 7.54
N VAL A 124 10.64 -10.01 8.83
CA VAL A 124 10.10 -8.84 9.51
C VAL A 124 11.12 -8.30 10.50
N PHE A 125 11.43 -7.02 10.37
CA PHE A 125 12.22 -6.27 11.33
C PHE A 125 11.26 -5.45 12.19
N ALA A 126 11.21 -5.75 13.47
CA ALA A 126 10.26 -5.16 14.41
C ALA A 126 10.95 -4.77 15.72
N PRO A 127 10.42 -3.80 16.45
CA PRO A 127 10.93 -3.45 17.77
C PRO A 127 11.07 -4.69 18.68
N ALA A 128 12.19 -4.79 19.38
CA ALA A 128 12.52 -5.97 20.19
C ALA A 128 11.44 -6.27 21.24
N SER A 129 10.83 -5.22 21.81
CA SER A 129 9.79 -5.35 22.86
C SER A 129 8.53 -6.06 22.38
N VAL A 130 8.17 -5.95 21.09
CA VAL A 130 6.93 -6.52 20.55
C VAL A 130 7.16 -7.76 19.68
N THR A 131 8.40 -8.00 19.25
CA THR A 131 8.74 -9.07 18.28
C THR A 131 8.24 -10.45 18.71
N SER A 132 8.45 -10.87 19.97
CA SER A 132 8.04 -12.19 20.43
C SER A 132 6.52 -12.39 20.43
N ALA A 133 5.78 -11.34 20.81
CA ALA A 133 4.32 -11.37 20.82
C ALA A 133 3.74 -11.44 19.40
N LEU A 134 4.34 -10.72 18.46
CA LEU A 134 3.92 -10.74 17.06
C LEU A 134 4.31 -12.05 16.37
N ALA A 135 5.49 -12.60 16.66
CA ALA A 135 5.94 -13.88 16.13
C ALA A 135 5.01 -15.05 16.55
N ALA A 136 4.44 -14.98 17.74
CA ALA A 136 3.46 -15.96 18.18
C ALA A 136 2.15 -15.92 17.39
N GLN A 137 1.80 -14.78 16.79
CA GLN A 137 0.59 -14.61 16.00
C GLN A 137 0.78 -14.97 14.52
N VAL A 138 2.00 -14.79 13.97
CA VAL A 138 2.32 -15.11 12.58
C VAL A 138 3.65 -15.90 12.56
N PRO A 139 3.61 -17.18 12.91
CA PRO A 139 4.81 -18.03 12.96
C PRO A 139 5.40 -18.35 11.59
N GLU A 140 4.66 -18.09 10.51
CA GLU A 140 5.12 -18.29 9.12
C GLU A 140 6.19 -17.28 8.71
N ALA A 141 6.25 -16.11 9.35
CA ALA A 141 7.26 -15.09 9.08
C ALA A 141 8.53 -15.29 9.94
N MET A 142 9.65 -14.88 9.40
CA MET A 142 10.91 -14.80 10.14
C MET A 142 11.02 -13.44 10.82
N TRP A 143 11.22 -13.43 12.12
CA TRP A 143 11.21 -12.20 12.91
C TRP A 143 12.62 -11.84 13.37
N VAL A 144 13.03 -10.62 13.10
CA VAL A 144 14.31 -10.04 13.48
C VAL A 144 14.06 -8.90 14.47
N PRO A 145 14.41 -9.06 15.75
CA PRO A 145 14.23 -7.98 16.72
C PRO A 145 15.18 -6.82 16.39
N TRP A 146 14.62 -5.62 16.37
CA TRP A 146 15.33 -4.37 16.13
C TRP A 146 15.45 -3.58 17.43
N PRO A 147 16.65 -3.04 17.77
CA PRO A 147 16.81 -2.15 18.91
C PRO A 147 15.89 -0.93 18.85
N GLU A 148 15.44 -0.49 20.01
CA GLU A 148 14.50 0.62 20.15
C GLU A 148 15.19 1.87 20.71
N THR A 149 14.67 3.02 20.30
CA THR A 149 14.95 4.30 20.96
C THR A 149 14.21 4.40 22.29
N SER A 150 14.52 5.41 23.08
CA SER A 150 13.75 5.72 24.30
C SER A 150 12.28 6.02 24.05
N ASN A 151 11.92 6.36 22.80
CA ASN A 151 10.54 6.64 22.39
C ASN A 151 9.79 5.37 21.91
N GLY A 152 10.43 4.20 21.93
CA GLY A 152 9.83 2.96 21.45
C GLY A 152 9.75 2.83 19.92
N THR A 153 10.50 3.64 19.18
CA THR A 153 10.64 3.57 17.73
C THR A 153 11.94 2.84 17.36
N LEU A 154 12.13 2.55 16.08
CA LEU A 154 13.30 1.82 15.60
C LEU A 154 14.57 2.69 15.71
N ASP A 155 15.63 2.15 16.32
CA ASP A 155 16.89 2.86 16.47
C ASP A 155 17.67 2.88 15.12
N PRO A 156 17.95 4.05 14.52
CA PRO A 156 18.68 4.14 13.26
C PRO A 156 20.11 3.57 13.34
N ARG A 157 20.70 3.50 14.53
CA ARG A 157 22.05 2.90 14.72
C ARG A 157 22.07 1.40 14.42
N ALA A 158 20.92 0.74 14.36
CA ALA A 158 20.81 -0.68 14.06
C ALA A 158 20.63 -0.99 12.56
N MET A 159 20.77 0.00 11.67
CA MET A 159 20.58 -0.15 10.22
C MET A 159 21.37 -1.32 9.62
N GLN A 160 22.55 -1.60 10.17
CA GLN A 160 23.38 -2.71 9.71
C GLN A 160 22.67 -4.08 9.78
N LEU A 161 21.69 -4.26 10.71
CA LEU A 161 20.89 -5.49 10.78
C LEU A 161 20.09 -5.75 9.49
N LEU A 162 19.59 -4.70 8.86
CA LEU A 162 18.90 -4.78 7.57
C LEU A 162 19.91 -4.94 6.43
N LEU A 163 20.92 -4.08 6.39
CA LEU A 163 21.88 -4.03 5.29
C LEU A 163 22.65 -5.35 5.10
N ASP A 164 23.00 -6.05 6.17
CA ASP A 164 23.65 -7.36 6.10
C ASP A 164 22.76 -8.45 5.46
N ARG A 165 21.45 -8.23 5.39
CA ARG A 165 20.47 -9.22 4.94
C ARG A 165 19.77 -8.84 3.64
N ILE A 166 19.76 -7.54 3.29
CA ILE A 166 18.92 -7.00 2.23
C ILE A 166 19.19 -7.63 0.86
N GLY A 167 20.39 -8.13 0.62
CA GLY A 167 20.74 -8.80 -0.63
C GLY A 167 19.92 -10.06 -0.94
N ALA A 168 19.22 -10.62 0.05
CA ALA A 168 18.30 -11.74 -0.14
C ALA A 168 16.85 -11.29 -0.41
N ALA A 169 16.54 -10.01 -0.28
CA ALA A 169 15.19 -9.47 -0.47
C ALA A 169 14.87 -9.28 -1.96
N SER A 170 13.66 -9.65 -2.34
CA SER A 170 13.07 -9.30 -3.65
C SER A 170 12.41 -7.93 -3.63
N ALA A 171 11.92 -7.50 -2.48
CA ALA A 171 11.33 -6.19 -2.22
C ALA A 171 11.36 -5.88 -0.73
N LEU A 172 11.26 -4.59 -0.39
CA LEU A 172 11.19 -4.09 0.98
C LEU A 172 9.95 -3.20 1.16
N LEU A 173 9.15 -3.50 2.17
CA LEU A 173 8.09 -2.62 2.67
C LEU A 173 8.59 -1.90 3.93
N VAL A 174 8.43 -0.59 3.99
CA VAL A 174 8.83 0.26 5.13
C VAL A 174 7.66 1.15 5.53
N GLY A 175 7.43 1.31 6.82
CA GLY A 175 6.54 2.37 7.32
C GLY A 175 5.41 1.93 8.22
N PRO A 176 4.75 0.76 8.04
CA PRO A 176 3.57 0.43 8.83
C PRO A 176 3.82 0.53 10.33
N GLY A 177 3.24 1.54 10.98
CA GLY A 177 3.30 1.73 12.43
C GLY A 177 4.66 2.09 13.02
N MET A 178 5.57 2.68 12.24
CA MET A 178 6.90 3.09 12.74
C MET A 178 6.84 4.26 13.72
N GLY A 179 5.77 5.08 13.63
CA GLY A 179 5.63 6.31 14.39
C GLY A 179 6.33 7.49 13.74
N ARG A 180 5.88 8.68 14.11
CA ARG A 180 6.37 9.95 13.52
C ARG A 180 7.32 10.64 14.48
N ASP A 181 8.58 10.28 14.39
CA ASP A 181 9.64 10.99 15.08
C ASP A 181 10.90 11.12 14.21
N ARG A 182 11.87 11.88 14.68
CA ARG A 182 13.14 12.09 13.97
C ARG A 182 13.88 10.79 13.67
N TYR A 183 13.73 9.77 14.49
CA TYR A 183 14.45 8.51 14.30
C TYR A 183 13.84 7.70 13.16
N THR A 184 12.52 7.70 13.03
CA THR A 184 11.81 7.11 11.89
C THR A 184 12.23 7.78 10.59
N GLU A 185 12.28 9.10 10.55
CA GLU A 185 12.75 9.85 9.38
C GLU A 185 14.18 9.45 8.98
N LEU A 186 15.10 9.36 9.94
CA LEU A 186 16.48 8.95 9.69
C LEU A 186 16.56 7.53 9.13
N VAL A 187 15.80 6.59 9.66
CA VAL A 187 15.72 5.21 9.17
C VAL A 187 15.23 5.18 7.72
N SER A 188 14.14 5.89 7.43
CA SER A 188 13.54 5.92 6.09
C SER A 188 14.47 6.56 5.06
N GLN A 189 15.11 7.68 5.39
CA GLN A 189 16.09 8.34 4.52
C GLN A 189 17.29 7.45 4.23
N GLU A 190 17.82 6.76 5.22
CA GLU A 190 18.97 5.87 5.05
C GLU A 190 18.62 4.65 4.17
N ILE A 191 17.40 4.11 4.31
CA ILE A 191 16.90 3.02 3.48
C ILE A 191 16.83 3.45 2.02
N VAL A 192 16.20 4.58 1.73
CA VAL A 192 16.07 5.10 0.35
C VAL A 192 17.43 5.32 -0.31
N GLN A 193 18.44 5.70 0.48
CA GLN A 193 19.80 5.96 -0.03
C GLN A 193 20.62 4.68 -0.27
N LYS A 194 20.39 3.62 0.50
CA LYS A 194 21.32 2.46 0.54
C LYS A 194 20.72 1.17 -0.01
N VAL A 195 19.42 1.07 -0.15
CA VAL A 195 18.74 -0.16 -0.58
C VAL A 195 18.44 -0.09 -2.07
N GLU A 196 18.91 -1.11 -2.80
CA GLU A 196 18.78 -1.18 -4.27
C GLU A 196 17.54 -1.98 -4.74
N CYS A 197 16.97 -2.84 -3.89
CA CYS A 197 15.76 -3.57 -4.28
C CYS A 197 14.53 -2.65 -4.32
N PRO A 198 13.44 -3.04 -5.00
CA PRO A 198 12.19 -2.28 -4.97
C PRO A 198 11.71 -2.00 -3.55
N ILE A 199 11.39 -0.73 -3.26
CA ILE A 199 10.93 -0.27 -1.96
C ILE A 199 9.50 0.25 -2.08
N LEU A 200 8.64 -0.19 -1.18
CA LEU A 200 7.33 0.39 -0.94
C LEU A 200 7.37 1.17 0.38
N LEU A 201 7.15 2.47 0.31
CA LEU A 201 7.01 3.34 1.47
C LEU A 201 5.54 3.51 1.79
N ASP A 202 5.16 3.30 3.06
CA ASP A 202 3.79 3.40 3.53
C ASP A 202 3.74 4.17 4.86
N ALA A 203 2.61 4.83 5.08
CA ALA A 203 2.23 5.49 6.32
C ALA A 203 3.30 6.45 6.89
N ASP A 204 4.12 5.97 7.84
CA ASP A 204 5.06 6.78 8.62
C ASP A 204 6.50 6.80 8.03
N ALA A 205 6.75 6.14 6.87
CA ALA A 205 8.06 6.05 6.24
C ALA A 205 8.50 7.36 5.56
#